data_1cd66ac32b4e5a683f42d269e74a4110
#
_entry.id   1cd66ac32b4e5a683f42d269e74a4110
#
_cell.length_a   1.000
_cell.length_b   1.000
_cell.length_c   1.000
_cell.angle_alpha   90.00
_cell.angle_beta   90.00
_cell.angle_gamma   90.00
#
_symmetry.space_group_name_H-M   'P 1'
#
loop_
_entity.id
_entity.type
_entity.pdbx_description
1 polymer ?
#
loop_
_entity_poly.entity_id
_entity_poly.type
_entity_poly.pdbx_seq_one_letter_code
_entity_poly.pdbx_strand_id
1 'polypeptide(L)'
;MALEITDANFEEVVLKSDIPVLVDFWAAWCGPCRMVGPIIDEIHTAYDGKAIVGKVDVDANQEFAAKYGVRNIPTVLLFKNGEVVDKQVGVAQKNVYTDKIDANL
;
A
#
# COMPACT_ATOMS: atom_id res chain seq x y z
N MET A 1 -3.50 8.76 9.88
CA MET A 1 -4.23 8.06 8.81
C MET A 1 -3.33 7.91 7.60
N ALA A 2 -3.34 6.74 6.97
CA ALA A 2 -2.59 6.54 5.74
C ALA A 2 -3.10 7.47 4.63
N LEU A 3 -2.23 7.79 3.69
CA LEU A 3 -2.54 8.66 2.57
C LEU A 3 -3.57 8.00 1.65
N GLU A 4 -4.57 8.76 1.22
CA GLU A 4 -5.52 8.29 0.21
C GLU A 4 -4.86 8.35 -1.17
N ILE A 5 -4.71 7.19 -1.82
CA ILE A 5 -4.15 7.07 -3.15
C ILE A 5 -5.28 6.73 -4.11
N THR A 6 -5.36 7.48 -5.20
CA THR A 6 -6.42 7.35 -6.20
C THR A 6 -5.81 7.10 -7.58
N ASP A 7 -6.65 6.73 -8.55
CA ASP A 7 -6.20 6.63 -9.93
C ASP A 7 -5.59 7.96 -10.42
N ALA A 8 -6.11 9.09 -9.94
CA ALA A 8 -5.65 10.41 -10.35
C ALA A 8 -4.26 10.77 -9.81
N ASN A 9 -3.92 10.32 -8.59
CA ASN A 9 -2.64 10.71 -7.96
C ASN A 9 -1.61 9.58 -7.91
N PHE A 10 -1.95 8.37 -8.36
CA PHE A 10 -1.07 7.20 -8.24
C PHE A 10 0.29 7.42 -8.91
N GLU A 11 0.31 7.91 -10.12
CA GLU A 11 1.56 8.12 -10.85
C GLU A 11 2.47 9.09 -10.09
N GLU A 12 1.95 10.21 -9.64
CA GLU A 12 2.74 11.23 -8.95
C GLU A 12 3.21 10.75 -7.57
N VAL A 13 2.31 10.15 -6.79
CA VAL A 13 2.61 9.77 -5.41
C VAL A 13 3.44 8.49 -5.35
N VAL A 14 3.13 7.51 -6.19
CA VAL A 14 3.72 6.17 -6.11
C VAL A 14 4.86 5.98 -7.10
N LEU A 15 4.59 6.24 -8.38
CA LEU A 15 5.55 5.88 -9.44
C LEU A 15 6.71 6.86 -9.53
N LYS A 16 6.53 8.11 -9.17
CA LYS A 16 7.57 9.13 -9.21
C LYS A 16 8.29 9.35 -7.88
N SER A 17 7.95 8.58 -6.85
CA SER A 17 8.55 8.75 -5.53
C SER A 17 10.00 8.28 -5.50
N ASP A 18 10.86 9.05 -4.82
CA ASP A 18 12.26 8.70 -4.57
C ASP A 18 12.43 7.80 -3.35
N ILE A 19 11.38 7.69 -2.52
CA ILE A 19 11.41 6.87 -1.31
C ILE A 19 10.42 5.71 -1.46
N PRO A 20 10.56 4.63 -0.67
CA PRO A 20 9.65 3.49 -0.77
C PRO A 20 8.20 3.89 -0.51
N VAL A 21 7.27 3.25 -1.22
CA VAL A 21 5.83 3.50 -1.10
C VAL A 21 5.12 2.18 -0.82
N LEU A 22 4.46 2.08 0.32
CA LEU A 22 3.64 0.93 0.68
C LEU A 22 2.19 1.25 0.33
N VAL A 23 1.56 0.41 -0.50
CA VAL A 23 0.21 0.63 -1.00
C VAL A 23 -0.70 -0.52 -0.60
N ASP A 24 -1.73 -0.23 0.20
CA ASP A 24 -2.75 -1.18 0.63
C ASP A 24 -3.97 -1.07 -0.28
N PHE A 25 -4.21 -2.12 -1.07
CA PHE A 25 -5.43 -2.22 -1.90
C PHE A 25 -6.52 -2.89 -1.07
N TRP A 26 -7.62 -2.18 -0.86
CA TRP A 26 -8.68 -2.56 0.07
C TRP A 26 -10.06 -2.21 -0.46
N ALA A 27 -11.11 -2.70 0.21
CA ALA A 27 -12.50 -2.29 -0.04
C ALA A 27 -13.28 -2.27 1.27
N ALA A 28 -14.32 -1.43 1.33
CA ALA A 28 -15.13 -1.26 2.54
C ALA A 28 -15.86 -2.54 2.96
N TRP A 29 -16.26 -3.38 2.00
CA TRP A 29 -16.96 -4.65 2.25
C TRP A 29 -16.04 -5.79 2.66
N CYS A 30 -14.75 -5.58 2.63
CA CYS A 30 -13.74 -6.63 2.85
C CYS A 30 -13.41 -6.74 4.34
N GLY A 31 -13.86 -7.84 4.97
CA GLY A 31 -13.58 -8.10 6.39
C GLY A 31 -12.10 -8.13 6.75
N PRO A 32 -11.28 -8.93 6.04
CA PRO A 32 -9.83 -8.98 6.30
C PRO A 32 -9.13 -7.64 6.13
N CYS A 33 -9.62 -6.80 5.20
CA CYS A 33 -9.05 -5.46 5.00
C CYS A 33 -9.19 -4.58 6.25
N ARG A 34 -10.24 -4.78 7.04
CA ARG A 34 -10.46 -4.03 8.28
C ARG A 34 -9.46 -4.39 9.36
N MET A 35 -8.83 -5.55 9.27
CA MET A 35 -7.76 -5.95 10.18
C MET A 35 -6.43 -5.31 9.78
N VAL A 36 -6.19 -5.19 8.49
CA VAL A 36 -4.94 -4.62 7.95
C VAL A 36 -4.95 -3.09 8.03
N GLY A 37 -6.09 -2.45 7.80
CA GLY A 37 -6.20 -0.99 7.76
C GLY A 37 -5.57 -0.26 8.93
N PRO A 38 -5.91 -0.60 10.18
CA PRO A 38 -5.29 0.04 11.35
C PRO A 38 -3.77 -0.17 11.43
N ILE A 39 -3.29 -1.32 11.00
CA ILE A 39 -1.85 -1.61 10.95
C ILE A 39 -1.16 -0.66 9.96
N ILE A 40 -1.75 -0.49 8.79
CA ILE A 40 -1.23 0.41 7.76
C ILE A 40 -1.21 1.86 8.28
N ASP A 41 -2.24 2.28 9.01
CA ASP A 41 -2.29 3.62 9.60
C ASP A 41 -1.15 3.81 10.62
N GLU A 42 -0.86 2.81 11.44
CA GLU A 42 0.25 2.86 12.40
C GLU A 42 1.60 2.97 11.67
N ILE A 43 1.77 2.21 10.60
CA ILE A 43 3.01 2.24 9.80
C ILE A 43 3.18 3.62 9.15
N HIS A 44 2.10 4.20 8.64
CA HIS A 44 2.12 5.55 8.07
C HIS A 44 2.72 6.55 9.07
N THR A 45 2.26 6.52 10.31
CA THR A 45 2.76 7.42 11.35
C THR A 45 4.22 7.13 11.69
N ALA A 46 4.58 5.85 11.83
CA ALA A 46 5.93 5.45 12.23
C ALA A 46 6.99 5.76 11.16
N TYR A 47 6.62 5.74 9.89
CA TYR A 47 7.56 5.91 8.77
C TYR A 47 7.44 7.27 8.10
N ASP A 48 6.77 8.22 8.72
CA ASP A 48 6.64 9.58 8.18
C ASP A 48 8.02 10.15 7.84
N GLY A 49 8.17 10.61 6.62
CA GLY A 49 9.44 11.13 6.11
C GLY A 49 10.43 10.08 5.58
N LYS A 50 10.21 8.78 5.87
CA LYS A 50 11.09 7.69 5.43
C LYS A 50 10.47 6.89 4.30
N ALA A 51 9.17 6.69 4.35
CA ALA A 51 8.40 5.97 3.34
C ALA A 51 7.03 6.58 3.24
N ILE A 52 6.43 6.49 2.06
CA ILE A 52 5.04 6.88 1.85
C ILE A 52 4.19 5.65 2.10
N VAL A 53 3.12 5.80 2.87
CA VAL A 53 2.21 4.70 3.19
C VAL A 53 0.79 5.15 2.90
N GLY A 54 0.12 4.45 1.98
CA GLY A 54 -1.20 4.85 1.54
C GLY A 54 -2.12 3.68 1.24
N LYS A 55 -3.36 4.01 0.95
CA LYS A 55 -4.43 3.05 0.68
C LYS A 55 -5.13 3.40 -0.63
N VAL A 56 -5.47 2.36 -1.41
CA VAL A 56 -6.29 2.47 -2.62
C VAL A 56 -7.60 1.72 -2.40
N ASP A 57 -8.72 2.43 -2.44
CA ASP A 57 -10.06 1.83 -2.45
C ASP A 57 -10.32 1.29 -3.85
N VAL A 58 -10.34 -0.04 -4.01
CA VAL A 58 -10.43 -0.67 -5.34
C VAL A 58 -11.83 -0.52 -5.97
N ASP A 59 -12.85 -0.22 -5.18
CA ASP A 59 -14.19 0.02 -5.74
C ASP A 59 -14.25 1.36 -6.46
N ALA A 60 -13.54 2.35 -5.95
CA ALA A 60 -13.49 3.69 -6.54
C ALA A 60 -12.33 3.88 -7.53
N ASN A 61 -11.27 3.06 -7.42
CA ASN A 61 -10.03 3.22 -8.17
C ASN A 61 -9.56 1.88 -8.69
N GLN A 62 -9.89 1.58 -9.94
CA GLN A 62 -9.66 0.26 -10.52
C GLN A 62 -8.44 0.17 -11.42
N GLU A 63 -7.93 1.28 -11.88
CA GLU A 63 -6.89 1.32 -12.92
C GLU A 63 -5.62 0.58 -12.50
N PHE A 64 -5.03 0.95 -11.37
CA PHE A 64 -3.74 0.40 -10.96
C PHE A 64 -3.88 -0.97 -10.28
N ALA A 65 -5.02 -1.24 -9.64
CA ALA A 65 -5.34 -2.58 -9.17
C ALA A 65 -5.32 -3.58 -10.33
N ALA A 66 -5.96 -3.21 -11.45
CA ALA A 66 -5.97 -4.03 -12.65
C ALA A 66 -4.56 -4.15 -13.26
N LYS A 67 -3.86 -3.03 -13.36
CA LYS A 67 -2.51 -2.99 -13.95
C LYS A 67 -1.54 -3.93 -13.22
N TYR A 68 -1.60 -3.97 -11.90
CA TYR A 68 -0.69 -4.80 -11.10
C TYR A 68 -1.28 -6.16 -10.74
N GLY A 69 -2.40 -6.54 -11.35
CA GLY A 69 -2.97 -7.87 -11.17
C GLY A 69 -3.50 -8.13 -9.77
N VAL A 70 -3.98 -7.13 -9.07
CA VAL A 70 -4.57 -7.28 -7.74
C VAL A 70 -5.93 -7.93 -7.88
N ARG A 71 -6.03 -9.19 -7.48
CA ARG A 71 -7.27 -9.99 -7.59
C ARG A 71 -7.88 -10.31 -6.24
N ASN A 72 -7.06 -10.36 -5.21
CA ASN A 72 -7.48 -10.65 -3.85
C ASN A 72 -7.13 -9.46 -2.97
N ILE A 73 -8.02 -9.13 -2.05
CA ILE A 73 -7.79 -8.05 -1.09
C ILE A 73 -7.90 -8.57 0.33
N PRO A 74 -7.11 -8.06 1.27
CA PRO A 74 -6.11 -7.01 1.06
C PRO A 74 -4.89 -7.51 0.29
N THR A 75 -4.37 -6.70 -0.60
CA THR A 75 -3.06 -6.88 -1.20
C THR A 75 -2.24 -5.63 -0.92
N VAL A 76 -1.07 -5.82 -0.36
CA VAL A 76 -0.16 -4.71 -0.07
C VAL A 76 1.07 -4.85 -0.95
N LEU A 77 1.32 -3.82 -1.76
CA LEU A 77 2.48 -3.77 -2.64
C LEU A 77 3.46 -2.75 -2.11
N LEU A 78 4.75 -3.08 -2.21
CA LEU A 78 5.81 -2.12 -1.90
C LEU A 78 6.47 -1.71 -3.21
N PHE A 79 6.50 -0.39 -3.45
CA PHE A 79 7.12 0.21 -4.62
C PHE A 79 8.42 0.89 -4.24
N LYS A 80 9.39 0.81 -5.13
CA LYS A 80 10.60 1.63 -5.02
C LYS A 80 11.05 2.00 -6.42
N ASN A 81 11.32 3.28 -6.65
CA ASN A 81 11.71 3.82 -7.96
C ASN A 81 10.73 3.41 -9.07
N GLY A 82 9.43 3.43 -8.78
CA GLY A 82 8.37 3.14 -9.73
C GLY A 82 8.12 1.67 -10.00
N GLU A 83 8.78 0.76 -9.30
CA GLU A 83 8.66 -0.68 -9.51
C GLU A 83 8.20 -1.40 -8.25
N VAL A 84 7.40 -2.45 -8.41
CA VAL A 84 7.01 -3.33 -7.31
C VAL A 84 8.22 -4.15 -6.89
N VAL A 85 8.65 -3.99 -5.64
CA VAL A 85 9.81 -4.73 -5.09
C VAL A 85 9.40 -5.80 -4.08
N ASP A 86 8.17 -5.72 -3.53
CA ASP A 86 7.67 -6.74 -2.61
C ASP A 86 6.15 -6.75 -2.60
N LYS A 87 5.56 -7.83 -2.07
CA LYS A 87 4.12 -8.05 -2.09
C LYS A 87 3.69 -8.89 -0.90
N GLN A 88 2.54 -8.56 -0.31
CA GLN A 88 1.90 -9.37 0.72
C GLN A 88 0.42 -9.46 0.42
N VAL A 89 -0.09 -10.68 0.23
CA VAL A 89 -1.51 -10.94 -0.02
C VAL A 89 -2.13 -11.49 1.27
N GLY A 90 -3.30 -10.97 1.64
CA GLY A 90 -4.01 -11.38 2.85
C GLY A 90 -3.51 -10.67 4.10
N VAL A 91 -4.08 -11.05 5.25
CA VAL A 91 -3.75 -10.44 6.54
C VAL A 91 -2.35 -10.88 6.98
N ALA A 92 -1.56 -9.94 7.45
CA ALA A 92 -0.25 -10.21 8.04
C ALA A 92 -0.04 -9.33 9.26
N GLN A 93 0.92 -9.70 10.10
CA GLN A 93 1.30 -8.89 11.25
C GLN A 93 2.11 -7.68 10.81
N LYS A 94 2.13 -6.66 11.65
CA LYS A 94 2.80 -5.38 11.35
C LYS A 94 4.25 -5.56 10.92
N ASN A 95 5.01 -6.46 11.58
CA ASN A 95 6.41 -6.66 11.28
C ASN A 95 6.67 -7.20 9.87
N VAL A 96 5.70 -7.90 9.28
CA VAL A 96 5.83 -8.38 7.89
C VAL A 96 5.99 -7.19 6.95
N TYR A 97 5.18 -6.15 7.14
CA TYR A 97 5.24 -4.94 6.31
C TYR A 97 6.46 -4.08 6.64
N THR A 98 6.75 -3.89 7.93
CA THR A 98 7.86 -3.03 8.33
C THR A 98 9.22 -3.63 7.93
N ASP A 99 9.38 -4.95 8.01
CA ASP A 99 10.61 -5.61 7.56
C ASP A 99 10.84 -5.39 6.06
N LYS A 100 9.76 -5.43 5.26
CA LYS A 100 9.85 -5.17 3.82
C LYS A 100 10.27 -3.73 3.53
N ILE A 101 9.69 -2.77 4.25
CA ILE A 101 10.06 -1.36 4.10
C ILE A 101 11.53 -1.17 4.50
N ASP A 102 11.92 -1.70 5.65
CA ASP A 102 13.29 -1.53 6.18
C ASP A 102 14.34 -2.09 5.22
N ALA A 103 14.03 -3.18 4.54
CA ALA A 103 14.92 -3.78 3.55
C ALA A 103 15.10 -2.91 2.30
N ASN A 104 14.27 -1.91 2.10
CA ASN A 104 14.25 -1.06 0.91
C ASN A 104 14.45 0.44 1.20
N LEU A 105 14.82 0.78 2.42
CA LEU A 105 15.11 2.17 2.78
C LEU A 105 16.40 2.70 2.16
#